data_bb401d3200ac8ee5b4635848803eaf27
#
_entry.id   bb401d3200ac8ee5b4635848803eaf27
#
_cell.length_a   1.000
_cell.length_b   1.000
_cell.length_c   1.000
_cell.angle_alpha   90.00
_cell.angle_beta   90.00
_cell.angle_gamma   90.00
#
_symmetry.space_group_name_H-M   'P 1'
#
loop_
_entity.id
_entity.type
_entity.pdbx_description
1 polymer ?
#
loop_
_entity_poly.entity_id
_entity_poly.type
_entity_poly.pdbx_seq_one_letter_code
_entity_poly.pdbx_strand_id
1 'polypeptide(L)'
;MSEVVVSKIIQVPASEAWQKLSSFKGIEEISPIERSVTEGTGVGARRTCFMPDGAAIYETLNSVDEEKMEFEYEINKGPFPVTSYVSTVKIEGLSKNSCKVTWGCMFESVPQAEAEMSKVFEGFYHVIIDSLEKVLQN
;
A
#
# COMPACT_ATOMS: atom_id res chain seq x y z
N MET A 1 -8.52 -12.65 13.16
CA MET A 1 -7.95 -11.87 12.07
C MET A 1 -8.15 -10.39 12.36
N SER A 2 -7.10 -9.61 12.21
CA SER A 2 -7.13 -8.18 12.53
C SER A 2 -7.25 -7.34 11.28
N GLU A 3 -7.87 -6.18 11.41
CA GLU A 3 -8.08 -5.28 10.28
C GLU A 3 -7.56 -3.88 10.64
N VAL A 4 -6.88 -3.25 9.68
CA VAL A 4 -6.46 -1.85 9.77
C VAL A 4 -6.95 -1.14 8.51
N VAL A 5 -7.56 0.03 8.67
CA VAL A 5 -8.05 0.83 7.54
C VAL A 5 -7.74 2.30 7.79
N VAL A 6 -7.14 2.95 6.80
CA VAL A 6 -6.88 4.39 6.80
C VAL A 6 -7.51 4.99 5.54
N SER A 7 -8.30 6.03 5.69
CA SER A 7 -8.90 6.76 4.57
C SER A 7 -8.56 8.23 4.70
N LYS A 8 -8.14 8.84 3.59
CA LYS A 8 -7.85 10.27 3.55
C LYS A 8 -8.27 10.86 2.22
N ILE A 9 -8.73 12.11 2.28
CA ILE A 9 -9.03 12.89 1.08
C ILE A 9 -7.77 13.66 0.74
N ILE A 10 -7.30 13.52 -0.51
CA ILE A 10 -6.12 14.22 -0.99
C ILE A 10 -6.49 15.11 -2.17
N GLN A 11 -5.74 16.21 -2.34
CA GLN A 11 -6.01 17.20 -3.38
C GLN A 11 -5.21 16.85 -4.64
N VAL A 12 -5.56 15.69 -5.22
CA VAL A 12 -4.94 15.11 -6.42
C VAL A 12 -6.04 14.42 -7.21
N PRO A 13 -6.03 14.51 -8.55
CA PRO A 13 -7.01 13.78 -9.36
C PRO A 13 -6.92 12.27 -9.14
N ALA A 14 -8.08 11.61 -9.09
CA ALA A 14 -8.14 10.17 -8.86
C ALA A 14 -7.32 9.39 -9.89
N SER A 15 -7.34 9.80 -11.16
CA SER A 15 -6.60 9.11 -12.21
C SER A 15 -5.09 9.13 -11.99
N GLU A 16 -4.56 10.22 -11.45
CA GLU A 16 -3.13 10.32 -11.16
C GLU A 16 -2.73 9.45 -9.98
N ALA A 17 -3.55 9.45 -8.92
CA ALA A 17 -3.32 8.58 -7.77
C ALA A 17 -3.38 7.10 -8.19
N TRP A 18 -4.38 6.74 -8.99
CA TRP A 18 -4.55 5.38 -9.49
C TRP A 18 -3.35 4.95 -10.33
N GLN A 19 -2.93 5.77 -11.27
CA GLN A 19 -1.80 5.46 -12.13
C GLN A 19 -0.53 5.19 -11.34
N LYS A 20 -0.25 6.02 -10.34
CA LYS A 20 0.93 5.86 -9.50
C LYS A 20 0.87 4.57 -8.68
N LEU A 21 -0.24 4.34 -7.99
CA LEU A 21 -0.36 3.21 -7.06
C LEU A 21 -0.54 1.88 -7.77
N SER A 22 -1.36 1.83 -8.82
CA SER A 22 -1.63 0.58 -9.53
C SER A 22 -0.46 0.07 -10.35
N SER A 23 0.52 0.93 -10.65
CA SER A 23 1.73 0.50 -11.34
C SER A 23 2.53 -0.51 -10.53
N PHE A 24 2.34 -0.52 -9.21
CA PHE A 24 3.08 -1.38 -8.28
C PHE A 24 4.59 -1.10 -8.29
N LYS A 25 4.98 0.08 -8.76
CA LYS A 25 6.39 0.52 -8.87
C LYS A 25 6.62 1.81 -8.12
N GLY A 26 7.84 2.01 -7.64
CA GLY A 26 8.24 3.27 -7.04
C GLY A 26 7.67 3.54 -5.66
N ILE A 27 7.33 2.51 -4.91
CA ILE A 27 6.79 2.67 -3.55
C ILE A 27 7.78 3.43 -2.64
N GLU A 28 9.08 3.36 -2.93
CA GLU A 28 10.10 4.08 -2.17
C GLU A 28 9.97 5.59 -2.29
N GLU A 29 9.28 6.08 -3.32
CA GLU A 29 9.06 7.52 -3.51
C GLU A 29 8.02 8.09 -2.56
N ILE A 30 7.18 7.23 -1.99
CA ILE A 30 6.05 7.64 -1.14
C ILE A 30 6.01 6.92 0.21
N SER A 31 7.11 6.29 0.62
CA SER A 31 7.14 5.51 1.85
C SER A 31 8.55 5.48 2.44
N PRO A 32 8.71 4.97 3.68
CA PRO A 32 10.03 4.77 4.29
C PRO A 32 10.86 3.65 3.67
N ILE A 33 10.32 2.93 2.70
CA ILE A 33 11.06 1.89 1.98
C ILE A 33 12.22 2.55 1.24
N GLU A 34 13.43 1.99 1.38
CA GLU A 34 14.62 2.58 0.78
C GLU A 34 14.68 2.37 -0.73
N ARG A 35 14.37 1.17 -1.19
CA ARG A 35 14.29 0.86 -2.62
C ARG A 35 13.37 -0.31 -2.85
N SER A 36 12.90 -0.44 -4.08
CA SER A 36 12.05 -1.57 -4.47
C SER A 36 12.39 -2.06 -5.87
N VAL A 37 12.09 -3.33 -6.11
CA VAL A 37 12.25 -3.96 -7.42
C VAL A 37 10.93 -4.62 -7.76
N THR A 38 10.37 -4.32 -8.92
CA THR A 38 9.12 -4.91 -9.38
C THR A 38 9.36 -5.75 -10.61
N GLU A 39 8.85 -6.99 -10.59
CA GLU A 39 8.95 -7.93 -11.71
C GLU A 39 7.54 -8.19 -12.25
N GLY A 40 7.36 -8.01 -13.54
CA GLY A 40 6.08 -8.19 -14.20
C GLY A 40 5.20 -6.95 -14.09
N THR A 41 4.02 -7.02 -14.70
CA THR A 41 3.01 -5.97 -14.69
C THR A 41 1.64 -6.60 -14.53
N GLY A 42 0.72 -5.88 -13.86
CA GLY A 42 -0.64 -6.38 -13.62
C GLY A 42 -0.67 -7.51 -12.61
N VAL A 43 -1.75 -8.27 -12.64
CA VAL A 43 -1.96 -9.38 -11.71
C VAL A 43 -0.80 -10.38 -11.79
N GLY A 44 -0.27 -10.78 -10.66
CA GLY A 44 0.87 -11.68 -10.57
C GLY A 44 2.21 -10.97 -10.50
N ALA A 45 2.24 -9.65 -10.67
CA ALA A 45 3.49 -8.88 -10.51
C ALA A 45 4.02 -9.06 -9.10
N ARG A 46 5.35 -9.15 -8.97
CA ARG A 46 6.01 -9.30 -7.69
C ARG A 46 6.84 -8.07 -7.38
N ARG A 47 6.81 -7.67 -6.13
CA ARG A 47 7.59 -6.52 -5.66
C ARG A 47 8.40 -6.92 -4.45
N THR A 48 9.68 -6.58 -4.47
CA THR A 48 10.56 -6.74 -3.31
C THR A 48 10.88 -5.36 -2.80
N CYS A 49 10.56 -5.09 -1.54
CA CYS A 49 10.83 -3.81 -0.90
C CYS A 49 11.94 -3.99 0.13
N PHE A 50 12.94 -3.12 0.08
CA PHE A 50 14.05 -3.16 1.02
C PHE A 50 13.96 -2.00 2.01
N MET A 51 13.95 -2.34 3.30
CA MET A 51 13.97 -1.36 4.37
C MET A 51 15.38 -0.82 4.56
N PRO A 52 15.54 0.35 5.22
CA PRO A 52 16.87 0.91 5.47
C PRO A 52 17.83 -0.01 6.21
N ASP A 53 17.31 -0.93 7.04
CA ASP A 53 18.14 -1.91 7.77
C ASP A 53 18.49 -3.15 6.94
N GLY A 54 18.03 -3.19 5.68
CA GLY A 54 18.29 -4.32 4.79
C GLY A 54 17.22 -5.40 4.79
N ALA A 55 16.25 -5.32 5.68
CA ALA A 55 15.16 -6.30 5.71
C ALA A 55 14.34 -6.21 4.42
N ALA A 56 13.94 -7.36 3.88
CA ALA A 56 13.19 -7.43 2.63
C ALA A 56 11.75 -7.86 2.86
N ILE A 57 10.83 -7.22 2.14
CA ILE A 57 9.41 -7.54 2.13
C ILE A 57 9.07 -8.01 0.72
N TYR A 58 8.54 -9.23 0.61
CA TYR A 58 8.18 -9.83 -0.68
C TYR A 58 6.67 -9.78 -0.85
N GLU A 59 6.20 -9.17 -1.92
CA GLU A 59 4.79 -8.92 -2.17
C GLU A 59 4.36 -9.42 -3.54
N THR A 60 3.07 -9.76 -3.68
CA THR A 60 2.46 -10.16 -4.94
C THR A 60 1.17 -9.38 -5.14
N LEU A 61 0.99 -8.84 -6.35
CA LEU A 61 -0.24 -8.15 -6.73
C LEU A 61 -1.29 -9.20 -7.11
N ASN A 62 -2.32 -9.34 -6.29
CA ASN A 62 -3.33 -10.40 -6.43
C ASN A 62 -4.45 -10.06 -7.40
N SER A 63 -4.92 -8.82 -7.39
CA SER A 63 -6.04 -8.41 -8.24
C SER A 63 -5.97 -6.92 -8.54
N VAL A 64 -6.50 -6.54 -9.70
CA VAL A 64 -6.61 -5.14 -10.13
C VAL A 64 -7.95 -4.97 -10.78
N ASP A 65 -8.73 -3.98 -10.32
CA ASP A 65 -10.00 -3.61 -10.94
C ASP A 65 -9.87 -2.15 -11.39
N GLU A 66 -9.58 -1.97 -12.68
CA GLU A 66 -9.39 -0.64 -13.27
C GLU A 66 -10.64 0.22 -13.16
N GLU A 67 -11.80 -0.39 -13.35
CA GLU A 67 -13.07 0.33 -13.35
C GLU A 67 -13.39 0.91 -11.97
N LYS A 68 -13.14 0.12 -10.93
CA LYS A 68 -13.37 0.55 -9.55
C LYS A 68 -12.18 1.28 -8.94
N MET A 69 -11.05 1.28 -9.62
CA MET A 69 -9.77 1.80 -9.09
C MET A 69 -9.45 1.17 -7.73
N GLU A 70 -9.38 -0.15 -7.73
CA GLU A 70 -9.12 -0.95 -6.54
C GLU A 70 -8.14 -2.07 -6.87
N PHE A 71 -7.18 -2.30 -6.00
CA PHE A 71 -6.29 -3.45 -6.15
C PHE A 71 -5.98 -4.08 -4.79
N GLU A 72 -5.55 -5.34 -4.85
CA GLU A 72 -5.21 -6.11 -3.66
C GLU A 72 -3.84 -6.74 -3.86
N TYR A 73 -3.03 -6.70 -2.81
CA TYR A 73 -1.74 -7.39 -2.80
C TYR A 73 -1.53 -8.10 -1.47
N GLU A 74 -0.59 -9.05 -1.45
CA GLU A 74 -0.27 -9.77 -0.24
C GLU A 74 1.22 -9.67 0.06
N ILE A 75 1.58 -9.84 1.34
CA ILE A 75 2.97 -10.03 1.72
C ILE A 75 3.20 -11.52 1.81
N ASN A 76 4.13 -12.03 0.99
CA ASN A 76 4.49 -13.44 0.98
C ASN A 76 5.50 -13.78 2.06
N LYS A 77 6.41 -12.84 2.34
CA LYS A 77 7.47 -13.01 3.33
C LYS A 77 8.00 -11.63 3.72
N GLY A 78 8.35 -11.45 4.98
CA GLY A 78 8.88 -10.19 5.47
C GLY A 78 9.31 -10.28 6.92
N PRO A 79 9.76 -9.16 7.50
CA PRO A 79 10.25 -9.10 8.88
C PRO A 79 9.14 -9.00 9.94
N PHE A 80 7.89 -8.89 9.50
CA PHE A 80 6.78 -8.70 10.44
C PHE A 80 6.34 -10.02 11.06
N PRO A 81 6.01 -10.04 12.37
CA PRO A 81 5.51 -11.24 13.02
C PRO A 81 4.03 -11.52 12.69
N VAL A 82 3.75 -11.68 11.42
CA VAL A 82 2.40 -12.02 10.92
C VAL A 82 2.47 -13.30 10.11
N THR A 83 1.41 -14.09 10.15
CA THR A 83 1.32 -15.34 9.40
C THR A 83 0.58 -15.17 8.08
N SER A 84 -0.23 -14.13 7.97
CA SER A 84 -0.88 -13.75 6.72
C SER A 84 -1.07 -12.24 6.70
N TYR A 85 -1.05 -11.67 5.50
CA TYR A 85 -1.28 -10.25 5.31
C TYR A 85 -1.77 -10.01 3.88
N VAL A 86 -2.97 -9.43 3.78
CA VAL A 86 -3.54 -9.04 2.49
C VAL A 86 -3.98 -7.58 2.61
N SER A 87 -3.56 -6.76 1.67
CA SER A 87 -3.88 -5.33 1.65
C SER A 87 -4.78 -4.99 0.48
N THR A 88 -5.70 -4.07 0.71
CA THR A 88 -6.59 -3.55 -0.32
C THR A 88 -6.43 -2.04 -0.39
N VAL A 89 -6.27 -1.51 -1.60
CA VAL A 89 -6.14 -0.08 -1.87
C VAL A 89 -7.24 0.33 -2.82
N LYS A 90 -8.00 1.37 -2.44
CA LYS A 90 -9.11 1.86 -3.24
C LYS A 90 -9.04 3.37 -3.39
N ILE A 91 -9.35 3.85 -4.59
CA ILE A 91 -9.37 5.28 -4.89
C ILE A 91 -10.76 5.66 -5.38
N GLU A 92 -11.33 6.71 -4.79
CA GLU A 92 -12.64 7.22 -5.19
C GLU A 92 -12.51 8.68 -5.59
N GLY A 93 -12.88 9.02 -6.83
CA GLY A 93 -12.88 10.40 -7.28
C GLY A 93 -13.98 11.18 -6.57
N LEU A 94 -13.66 12.37 -6.07
CA LEU A 94 -14.61 13.26 -5.40
C LEU A 94 -14.87 14.50 -6.23
N SER A 95 -13.85 15.04 -6.85
CA SER A 95 -13.95 16.17 -7.76
C SER A 95 -12.88 16.02 -8.81
N LYS A 96 -12.79 16.98 -9.74
CA LYS A 96 -11.78 16.98 -10.78
C LYS A 96 -10.35 16.91 -10.21
N ASN A 97 -10.13 17.52 -9.05
CA ASN A 97 -8.79 17.63 -8.46
C ASN A 97 -8.69 17.02 -7.07
N SER A 98 -9.61 16.17 -6.68
CA SER A 98 -9.54 15.51 -5.37
C SER A 98 -10.07 14.10 -5.42
N CYS A 99 -9.54 13.26 -4.53
CA CYS A 99 -9.99 11.88 -4.39
C CYS A 99 -9.82 11.43 -2.96
N LYS A 100 -10.49 10.31 -2.65
CA LYS A 100 -10.35 9.65 -1.35
C LYS A 100 -9.55 8.37 -1.58
N VAL A 101 -8.45 8.23 -0.85
CA VAL A 101 -7.63 7.03 -0.88
C VAL A 101 -7.90 6.24 0.39
N THR A 102 -8.26 4.98 0.24
CA THR A 102 -8.46 4.05 1.35
C THR A 102 -7.43 2.95 1.24
N TRP A 103 -6.66 2.77 2.29
CA TRP A 103 -5.61 1.75 2.36
C TRP A 103 -5.83 0.90 3.59
N GLY A 104 -6.01 -0.38 3.42
CA GLY A 104 -6.29 -1.25 4.53
C GLY A 104 -5.63 -2.62 4.39
N CYS A 105 -5.64 -3.39 5.46
CA CYS A 105 -5.18 -4.77 5.42
C CYS A 105 -5.95 -5.64 6.41
N MET A 106 -5.92 -6.93 6.11
CA MET A 106 -6.34 -7.99 7.03
C MET A 106 -5.09 -8.81 7.30
N PHE A 107 -4.80 -9.08 8.57
CA PHE A 107 -3.61 -9.86 8.91
C PHE A 107 -3.86 -10.77 10.10
N GLU A 108 -3.02 -11.79 10.24
CA GLU A 108 -3.02 -12.67 11.39
C GLU A 108 -1.65 -12.63 12.04
N SER A 109 -1.64 -12.56 13.36
CA SER A 109 -0.43 -12.56 14.15
C SER A 109 -0.69 -13.29 15.47
N VAL A 110 0.37 -13.56 16.22
CA VAL A 110 0.19 -14.01 17.60
C VAL A 110 -0.46 -12.87 18.39
N PRO A 111 -1.30 -13.17 19.40
CA PRO A 111 -2.01 -12.14 20.14
C PRO A 111 -1.12 -11.04 20.73
N GLN A 112 0.09 -11.38 21.13
CA GLN A 112 1.03 -10.43 21.73
C GLN A 112 1.52 -9.37 20.75
N ALA A 113 1.50 -9.67 19.44
CA ALA A 113 2.00 -8.75 18.41
C ALA A 113 0.90 -7.94 17.75
N GLU A 114 -0.37 -8.28 17.95
CA GLU A 114 -1.49 -7.67 17.22
C GLU A 114 -1.57 -6.16 17.36
N ALA A 115 -1.54 -5.65 18.58
CA ALA A 115 -1.68 -4.22 18.81
C ALA A 115 -0.53 -3.43 18.20
N GLU A 116 0.70 -3.95 18.33
CA GLU A 116 1.88 -3.31 17.77
C GLU A 116 1.83 -3.32 16.23
N MET A 117 1.47 -4.44 15.63
CA MET A 117 1.38 -4.55 14.18
C MET A 117 0.28 -3.65 13.62
N SER A 118 -0.85 -3.54 14.30
CA SER A 118 -1.93 -2.63 13.90
C SER A 118 -1.43 -1.19 13.84
N LYS A 119 -0.66 -0.77 14.84
CA LYS A 119 -0.08 0.58 14.87
C LYS A 119 0.96 0.79 13.77
N VAL A 120 1.79 -0.20 13.51
CA VAL A 120 2.82 -0.15 12.48
C VAL A 120 2.17 0.05 11.11
N PHE A 121 1.18 -0.79 10.77
CA PHE A 121 0.51 -0.70 9.47
C PHE A 121 -0.28 0.59 9.34
N GLU A 122 -0.99 1.00 10.39
CA GLU A 122 -1.74 2.26 10.36
C GLU A 122 -0.81 3.45 10.10
N GLY A 123 0.29 3.54 10.82
CA GLY A 123 1.27 4.61 10.64
C GLY A 123 1.87 4.62 9.25
N PHE A 124 2.18 3.44 8.73
CA PHE A 124 2.74 3.28 7.40
C PHE A 124 1.77 3.80 6.32
N TYR A 125 0.49 3.45 6.44
CA TYR A 125 -0.52 3.88 5.46
C TYR A 125 -0.72 5.39 5.51
N HIS A 126 -0.69 6.01 6.69
CA HIS A 126 -0.76 7.46 6.81
C HIS A 126 0.41 8.12 6.06
N VAL A 127 1.62 7.62 6.26
CA VAL A 127 2.81 8.14 5.60
C VAL A 127 2.70 8.01 4.08
N ILE A 128 2.26 6.84 3.60
CA ILE A 128 2.13 6.59 2.17
C ILE A 128 1.14 7.58 1.54
N ILE A 129 -0.05 7.72 2.11
CA ILE A 129 -1.09 8.56 1.54
C ILE A 129 -0.67 10.03 1.56
N ASP A 130 -0.09 10.50 2.66
CA ASP A 130 0.39 11.88 2.77
C ASP A 130 1.53 12.15 1.77
N SER A 131 2.44 11.21 1.62
CA SER A 131 3.56 11.33 0.69
C SER A 131 3.10 11.30 -0.76
N LEU A 132 2.09 10.46 -1.06
CA LEU A 132 1.49 10.40 -2.39
C LEU A 132 0.95 11.77 -2.79
N GLU A 133 0.23 12.43 -1.90
CA GLU A 133 -0.31 13.77 -2.17
C GLU A 133 0.82 14.75 -2.48
N LYS A 134 1.86 14.77 -1.68
CA LYS A 134 3.01 15.68 -1.88
C LYS A 134 3.71 15.44 -3.21
N VAL A 135 3.98 14.20 -3.54
CA VAL A 135 4.70 13.83 -4.77
C VAL A 135 3.88 14.20 -6.00
N LEU A 136 2.57 13.96 -5.98
CA LEU A 136 1.73 14.22 -7.14
C LEU A 136 1.32 15.69 -7.29
N GLN A 137 1.47 16.49 -6.26
CA GLN A 137 1.20 17.94 -6.34
C GLN A 137 2.38 18.74 -6.90
N ASN A 138 3.54 18.14 -6.94
CA ASN A 138 4.76 18.82 -7.43
C ASN A 138 4.95 18.65 -8.93
#